data_a028852fc0a6a4fe9fd267ac469ddbf6
#
_entry.id   a028852fc0a6a4fe9fd267ac469ddbf6
#
_cell.length_a   1.000
_cell.length_b   1.000
_cell.length_c   1.000
_cell.angle_alpha   90.00
_cell.angle_beta   90.00
_cell.angle_gamma   90.00
#
_symmetry.space_group_name_H-M   'P 1'
#
loop_
_entity.id
_entity.type
_entity.pdbx_description
1 polymer ?
#
loop_
_entity_poly.entity_id
_entity_poly.type
_entity_poly.pdbx_seq_one_letter_code
_entity_poly.pdbx_strand_id
1 'polypeptide(L)'
;MKKFFSIIAIVLMTTVAFADDAEAKKLLNAYKMVEIEAENYKFAVGVTEVNQQLYESVFDENIFKFKFKLLPAESMSFYDAIYFCNYLSKLAGYDPVYAIDEEFDIDNWDYAPHTSQKIDLGRLTWDQTRNGYRLPMIAEWKYCADGDEEYLYSGSDKLDEVGWYDKNSDFKTHNVGKKKPNGFGLYDMSGNVWEWCWDNNPKFTHDVRYYCGGSYKTTEKQCATKITSSGKPEKGAPNIGIRLFRSTVPPQPEKPVEKPKQKPKMTVN
;
A
#
# COMPACT_ATOMS: atom_id res chain seq x y z
N MET A 1 1.20 -11.57 -60.19
CA MET A 1 1.45 -12.33 -58.96
C MET A 1 1.99 -11.39 -57.90
N LYS A 2 1.14 -10.92 -56.97
CA LYS A 2 1.55 -10.05 -55.85
C LYS A 2 1.86 -10.96 -54.67
N LYS A 3 3.12 -10.98 -54.24
CA LYS A 3 3.55 -11.70 -53.02
C LYS A 3 3.15 -10.88 -51.82
N PHE A 4 2.21 -11.41 -51.00
CA PHE A 4 1.93 -10.92 -49.65
C PHE A 4 3.04 -11.41 -48.73
N PHE A 5 3.84 -10.50 -48.19
CA PHE A 5 4.70 -10.78 -47.04
C PHE A 5 3.86 -10.58 -45.77
N SER A 6 3.49 -11.68 -45.12
CA SER A 6 2.97 -11.65 -43.75
C SER A 6 4.14 -11.38 -42.81
N ILE A 7 4.14 -10.19 -42.20
CA ILE A 7 5.04 -9.88 -41.09
C ILE A 7 4.38 -10.51 -39.85
N ILE A 8 4.92 -11.65 -39.38
CA ILE A 8 4.58 -12.20 -38.08
C ILE A 8 5.35 -11.33 -37.07
N ALA A 9 4.63 -10.44 -36.37
CA ALA A 9 5.16 -9.75 -35.21
C ALA A 9 5.25 -10.80 -34.09
N ILE A 10 6.47 -11.26 -33.78
CA ILE A 10 6.75 -12.02 -32.57
C ILE A 10 6.73 -11.02 -31.43
N VAL A 11 5.61 -10.97 -30.69
CA VAL A 11 5.54 -10.30 -29.40
C VAL A 11 6.35 -11.18 -28.45
N LEU A 12 7.58 -10.77 -28.12
CA LEU A 12 8.30 -11.32 -26.99
C LEU A 12 7.54 -10.87 -25.74
N MET A 13 6.65 -11.72 -25.25
CA MET A 13 6.18 -11.63 -23.87
C MET A 13 7.38 -11.99 -22.98
N THR A 14 7.98 -11.00 -22.34
CA THR A 14 8.87 -11.25 -21.21
C THR A 14 8.00 -11.84 -20.11
N THR A 15 8.08 -13.15 -19.93
CA THR A 15 7.45 -13.81 -18.78
C THR A 15 8.20 -13.34 -17.55
N VAL A 16 7.52 -12.60 -16.67
CA VAL A 16 8.01 -12.36 -15.30
C VAL A 16 8.12 -13.74 -14.67
N ALA A 17 9.33 -14.12 -14.26
CA ALA A 17 9.51 -15.35 -13.50
C ALA A 17 8.92 -15.13 -12.11
N PHE A 18 7.94 -15.92 -11.72
CA PHE A 18 7.43 -15.96 -10.36
C PHE A 18 8.30 -16.92 -9.54
N ALA A 19 8.57 -16.51 -8.30
CA ALA A 19 9.27 -17.35 -7.34
C ALA A 19 8.38 -18.53 -6.88
N ASP A 20 8.91 -19.38 -6.00
CA ASP A 20 8.21 -20.55 -5.48
C ASP A 20 7.03 -20.12 -4.58
N ASP A 21 5.80 -20.41 -4.99
CA ASP A 21 4.57 -20.16 -4.23
C ASP A 21 4.63 -20.71 -2.79
N ALA A 22 5.31 -21.81 -2.56
CA ALA A 22 5.44 -22.41 -1.24
C ALA A 22 6.28 -21.53 -0.29
N GLU A 23 7.39 -20.96 -0.77
CA GLU A 23 8.21 -20.04 0.04
C GLU A 23 7.47 -18.69 0.23
N ALA A 24 6.82 -18.15 -0.80
CA ALA A 24 6.01 -16.95 -0.69
C ALA A 24 4.88 -17.12 0.35
N LYS A 25 4.17 -18.24 0.31
CA LYS A 25 3.10 -18.58 1.27
C LYS A 25 3.63 -18.72 2.69
N LYS A 26 4.78 -19.35 2.88
CA LYS A 26 5.44 -19.47 4.18
C LYS A 26 5.81 -18.11 4.75
N LEU A 27 6.40 -17.22 3.94
CA LEU A 27 6.80 -15.87 4.36
C LEU A 27 5.59 -14.98 4.62
N LEU A 28 4.52 -15.10 3.82
CA LEU A 28 3.27 -14.41 4.06
C LEU A 28 2.61 -14.85 5.38
N ASN A 29 2.61 -16.13 5.69
CA ASN A 29 2.10 -16.65 6.97
C ASN A 29 2.95 -16.18 8.18
N ALA A 30 4.22 -15.86 7.96
CA ALA A 30 5.11 -15.30 8.98
C ALA A 30 5.00 -13.77 9.08
N TYR A 31 4.41 -13.09 8.11
CA TYR A 31 4.18 -11.65 8.12
C TYR A 31 3.09 -11.30 9.11
N LYS A 32 3.50 -10.65 10.20
CA LYS A 32 2.58 -10.35 11.30
C LYS A 32 1.64 -9.22 10.93
N MET A 33 0.36 -9.42 11.21
CA MET A 33 -0.68 -8.40 11.09
C MET A 33 -1.42 -8.27 12.43
N VAL A 34 -1.92 -7.08 12.72
CA VAL A 34 -2.79 -6.78 13.86
C VAL A 34 -4.16 -6.37 13.34
N GLU A 35 -5.22 -6.84 14.00
CA GLU A 35 -6.57 -6.41 13.69
C GLU A 35 -6.86 -5.10 14.42
N ILE A 36 -7.36 -4.13 13.66
CA ILE A 36 -7.78 -2.81 14.14
C ILE A 36 -9.28 -2.69 13.96
N GLU A 37 -9.96 -2.29 15.02
CA GLU A 37 -11.38 -1.98 15.00
C GLU A 37 -11.55 -0.47 14.92
N ALA A 38 -11.98 0.01 13.76
CA ALA A 38 -12.39 1.38 13.55
C ALA A 38 -13.91 1.49 13.79
N GLU A 39 -14.42 2.72 13.90
CA GLU A 39 -15.81 3.00 14.32
C GLU A 39 -16.88 2.15 13.58
N ASN A 40 -16.70 1.89 12.28
CA ASN A 40 -17.69 1.22 11.45
C ASN A 40 -17.20 -0.04 10.73
N TYR A 41 -15.92 -0.41 10.85
CA TYR A 41 -15.36 -1.57 10.14
C TYR A 41 -14.07 -2.08 10.80
N LYS A 42 -13.71 -3.31 10.46
CA LYS A 42 -12.48 -3.95 10.93
C LYS A 42 -11.56 -4.22 9.76
N PHE A 43 -10.26 -4.05 10.01
CA PHE A 43 -9.23 -4.40 9.06
C PHE A 43 -7.98 -4.92 9.77
N ALA A 44 -7.18 -5.67 9.07
CA ALA A 44 -5.87 -6.07 9.54
C ALA A 44 -4.80 -5.20 8.86
N VAL A 45 -3.76 -4.85 9.61
CA VAL A 45 -2.62 -4.05 9.14
C VAL A 45 -1.31 -4.75 9.48
N GLY A 46 -0.35 -4.73 8.57
CA GLY A 46 0.99 -5.24 8.80
C GLY A 46 1.69 -4.53 9.95
N VAL A 47 2.25 -5.30 10.88
CA VAL A 47 3.00 -4.76 12.04
C VAL A 47 4.19 -3.92 11.59
N THR A 48 4.79 -4.26 10.44
CA THR A 48 5.88 -3.54 9.80
C THR A 48 5.55 -3.27 8.33
N GLU A 49 6.38 -2.50 7.64
CA GLU A 49 6.43 -2.46 6.18
C GLU A 49 6.66 -3.87 5.63
N VAL A 50 6.28 -4.12 4.38
CA VAL A 50 6.69 -5.34 3.65
C VAL A 50 8.20 -5.35 3.51
N ASN A 51 8.85 -6.43 3.92
CA ASN A 51 10.30 -6.58 3.75
C ASN A 51 10.67 -7.18 2.39
N GLN A 52 11.95 -7.03 2.02
CA GLN A 52 12.46 -7.50 0.74
C GLN A 52 12.30 -9.01 0.56
N GLN A 53 12.49 -9.80 1.63
CA GLN A 53 12.37 -11.25 1.55
C GLN A 53 10.96 -11.69 1.12
N LEU A 54 9.91 -11.06 1.65
CA LEU A 54 8.54 -11.36 1.25
C LEU A 54 8.26 -10.89 -0.19
N TYR A 55 8.76 -9.71 -0.56
CA TYR A 55 8.56 -9.20 -1.91
C TYR A 55 9.29 -10.05 -2.96
N GLU A 56 10.57 -10.38 -2.74
CA GLU A 56 11.38 -11.24 -3.62
C GLU A 56 10.81 -12.66 -3.74
N SER A 57 10.08 -13.15 -2.74
CA SER A 57 9.44 -14.47 -2.84
C SER A 57 8.26 -14.52 -3.80
N VAL A 58 7.77 -13.37 -4.25
CA VAL A 58 6.71 -13.25 -5.27
C VAL A 58 7.32 -12.95 -6.63
N PHE A 59 8.30 -12.07 -6.68
CA PHE A 59 8.98 -11.67 -7.91
C PHE A 59 10.44 -12.10 -7.84
N ASP A 60 10.89 -12.87 -8.81
CA ASP A 60 12.29 -13.30 -8.90
C ASP A 60 13.20 -12.16 -9.39
N GLU A 61 12.94 -10.94 -8.91
CA GLU A 61 13.67 -9.73 -9.26
C GLU A 61 13.98 -8.89 -8.03
N ASN A 62 15.23 -8.43 -7.94
CA ASN A 62 15.68 -7.53 -6.90
C ASN A 62 15.82 -6.10 -7.43
N ILE A 63 14.74 -5.32 -7.30
CA ILE A 63 14.62 -3.93 -7.76
C ILE A 63 15.17 -2.91 -6.76
N PHE A 64 15.59 -3.34 -5.58
CA PHE A 64 15.89 -2.48 -4.44
C PHE A 64 17.24 -1.79 -4.57
N LYS A 65 17.31 -0.56 -4.09
CA LYS A 65 18.56 0.19 -3.98
C LYS A 65 19.50 -0.38 -2.90
N PHE A 66 18.93 -0.67 -1.72
CA PHE A 66 19.66 -1.29 -0.62
C PHE A 66 19.21 -2.75 -0.51
N LYS A 67 20.13 -3.68 -0.33
CA LYS A 67 19.86 -5.11 -0.47
C LYS A 67 20.14 -5.87 0.82
N PHE A 68 19.09 -6.24 1.53
CA PHE A 68 19.15 -7.15 2.66
C PHE A 68 17.73 -7.62 3.03
N LYS A 69 17.56 -8.90 3.29
CA LYS A 69 16.24 -9.58 3.44
C LYS A 69 15.23 -8.88 4.34
N LEU A 70 15.67 -8.25 5.43
CA LEU A 70 14.82 -7.61 6.42
C LEU A 70 14.70 -6.09 6.23
N LEU A 71 15.31 -5.51 5.19
CA LEU A 71 15.03 -4.12 4.82
C LEU A 71 13.63 -4.02 4.23
N PRO A 72 12.98 -2.84 4.30
CA PRO A 72 11.71 -2.64 3.63
C PRO A 72 11.87 -2.82 2.11
N ALA A 73 10.89 -3.42 1.48
CA ALA A 73 10.78 -3.46 0.04
C ALA A 73 10.48 -2.04 -0.46
N GLU A 74 11.31 -1.55 -1.38
CA GLU A 74 11.23 -0.17 -1.89
C GLU A 74 11.42 -0.16 -3.43
N SER A 75 11.41 1.00 -4.05
CA SER A 75 11.57 1.17 -5.50
C SER A 75 10.42 0.64 -6.37
N MET A 76 9.39 0.03 -5.79
CA MET A 76 8.23 -0.42 -6.53
C MET A 76 7.31 0.75 -6.91
N SER A 77 6.68 0.66 -8.08
CA SER A 77 5.61 1.56 -8.47
C SER A 77 4.32 1.28 -7.67
N PHE A 78 3.36 2.20 -7.74
CA PHE A 78 2.02 1.96 -7.20
C PHE A 78 1.34 0.76 -7.89
N TYR A 79 1.58 0.60 -9.20
CA TYR A 79 1.01 -0.51 -9.96
C TYR A 79 1.62 -1.85 -9.57
N ASP A 80 2.93 -1.91 -9.31
CA ASP A 80 3.57 -3.12 -8.76
C ASP A 80 2.98 -3.47 -7.39
N ALA A 81 2.72 -2.45 -6.56
CA ALA A 81 2.16 -2.63 -5.23
C ALA A 81 0.75 -3.24 -5.24
N ILE A 82 -0.15 -2.79 -6.13
CA ILE A 82 -1.49 -3.35 -6.25
C ILE A 82 -1.48 -4.76 -6.87
N TYR A 83 -0.59 -5.00 -7.83
CA TYR A 83 -0.36 -6.34 -8.38
C TYR A 83 0.09 -7.32 -7.30
N PHE A 84 1.10 -6.91 -6.50
CA PHE A 84 1.60 -7.67 -5.36
C PHE A 84 0.50 -8.00 -4.33
N CYS A 85 -0.35 -7.02 -4.00
CA CYS A 85 -1.48 -7.24 -3.10
C CYS A 85 -2.45 -8.31 -3.63
N ASN A 86 -2.82 -8.24 -4.92
CA ASN A 86 -3.70 -9.23 -5.54
C ASN A 86 -3.05 -10.61 -5.63
N TYR A 87 -1.75 -10.66 -5.96
CA TYR A 87 -1.00 -11.93 -5.96
C TYR A 87 -1.04 -12.60 -4.58
N LEU A 88 -0.69 -11.86 -3.52
CA LEU A 88 -0.73 -12.38 -2.16
C LEU A 88 -2.15 -12.79 -1.73
N SER A 89 -3.18 -12.07 -2.18
CA SER A 89 -4.58 -12.45 -1.93
C SER A 89 -4.90 -13.81 -2.53
N LYS A 90 -4.59 -14.00 -3.82
CA LYS A 90 -4.75 -15.27 -4.53
C LYS A 90 -3.99 -16.41 -3.83
N LEU A 91 -2.73 -16.16 -3.46
CA LEU A 91 -1.89 -17.13 -2.76
C LEU A 91 -2.44 -17.54 -1.39
N ALA A 92 -3.05 -16.61 -0.66
CA ALA A 92 -3.65 -16.83 0.65
C ALA A 92 -5.08 -17.40 0.59
N GLY A 93 -5.69 -17.47 -0.60
CA GLY A 93 -7.08 -17.88 -0.77
C GLY A 93 -8.10 -16.82 -0.39
N TYR A 94 -7.72 -15.53 -0.45
CA TYR A 94 -8.61 -14.39 -0.31
C TYR A 94 -9.04 -13.86 -1.68
N ASP A 95 -10.14 -13.11 -1.71
CA ASP A 95 -10.63 -12.47 -2.93
C ASP A 95 -9.76 -11.24 -3.28
N PRO A 96 -9.03 -11.23 -4.42
CA PRO A 96 -8.31 -10.05 -4.86
C PRO A 96 -9.22 -8.82 -4.96
N VAL A 97 -8.72 -7.66 -4.57
CA VAL A 97 -9.55 -6.46 -4.40
C VAL A 97 -9.45 -5.46 -5.56
N TYR A 98 -8.36 -5.51 -6.32
CA TYR A 98 -8.14 -4.60 -7.45
C TYR A 98 -8.52 -5.28 -8.77
N ALA A 99 -9.10 -4.51 -9.68
CA ALA A 99 -9.42 -4.99 -11.03
C ALA A 99 -8.99 -3.98 -12.09
N ILE A 100 -8.57 -4.49 -13.25
CA ILE A 100 -8.42 -3.74 -14.49
C ILE A 100 -9.56 -4.20 -15.42
N ASP A 101 -10.41 -3.28 -15.87
CA ASP A 101 -11.60 -3.60 -16.70
C ASP A 101 -12.49 -4.69 -16.06
N GLU A 102 -12.73 -4.59 -14.75
CA GLU A 102 -13.50 -5.57 -13.96
C GLU A 102 -12.85 -6.96 -13.81
N GLU A 103 -11.66 -7.18 -14.37
CA GLU A 103 -10.87 -8.41 -14.23
C GLU A 103 -10.02 -8.37 -12.94
N PHE A 104 -10.26 -9.29 -12.02
CA PHE A 104 -9.55 -9.40 -10.74
C PHE A 104 -8.39 -10.37 -10.77
N ASP A 105 -8.38 -11.32 -11.71
CA ASP A 105 -7.27 -12.27 -11.84
C ASP A 105 -6.08 -11.60 -12.55
N ILE A 106 -5.02 -11.44 -11.82
CA ILE A 106 -3.79 -10.80 -12.31
C ILE A 106 -3.16 -11.52 -13.50
N ASP A 107 -3.43 -12.82 -13.67
CA ASP A 107 -2.93 -13.60 -14.81
C ASP A 107 -3.53 -13.13 -16.14
N ASN A 108 -4.66 -12.43 -16.08
CA ASN A 108 -5.36 -11.86 -17.24
C ASN A 108 -5.11 -10.36 -17.42
N TRP A 109 -4.33 -9.71 -16.52
CA TRP A 109 -4.04 -8.29 -16.64
C TRP A 109 -3.07 -8.01 -17.81
N ASP A 110 -3.31 -6.93 -18.53
CA ASP A 110 -2.40 -6.40 -19.55
C ASP A 110 -1.26 -5.57 -18.94
N TYR A 111 -0.85 -5.92 -17.72
CA TYR A 111 0.19 -5.26 -16.94
C TYR A 111 1.31 -6.24 -16.57
N ALA A 112 2.54 -5.82 -16.82
CA ALA A 112 3.73 -6.53 -16.37
C ALA A 112 4.43 -5.76 -15.25
N PRO A 113 4.62 -6.34 -14.06
CA PRO A 113 5.36 -5.71 -12.96
C PRO A 113 6.79 -5.32 -13.35
N HIS A 114 7.35 -4.33 -12.64
CA HIS A 114 8.70 -3.80 -12.80
C HIS A 114 9.01 -3.23 -14.19
N THR A 115 7.98 -2.96 -14.96
CA THR A 115 8.09 -2.24 -16.23
C THR A 115 7.73 -0.76 -16.04
N SER A 116 8.02 0.07 -17.03
CA SER A 116 7.53 1.45 -17.01
C SER A 116 6.11 1.58 -17.57
N GLN A 117 5.38 0.46 -17.65
CA GLN A 117 4.02 0.41 -18.15
C GLN A 117 3.10 1.20 -17.24
N LYS A 118 2.15 1.89 -17.86
CA LYS A 118 1.10 2.62 -17.15
C LYS A 118 -0.21 1.88 -17.28
N ILE A 119 -0.93 1.80 -16.19
CA ILE A 119 -2.34 1.44 -16.22
C ILE A 119 -3.14 2.74 -16.38
N ASP A 120 -4.09 2.76 -17.31
CA ASP A 120 -5.10 3.82 -17.35
C ASP A 120 -5.96 3.72 -16.08
N LEU A 121 -5.90 4.75 -15.24
CA LEU A 121 -6.60 4.74 -13.96
C LEU A 121 -8.12 4.74 -14.10
N GLY A 122 -8.66 5.10 -15.27
CA GLY A 122 -10.08 4.93 -15.59
C GLY A 122 -10.53 3.46 -15.68
N ARG A 123 -9.58 2.55 -15.95
CA ARG A 123 -9.79 1.10 -16.01
C ARG A 123 -9.56 0.40 -14.67
N LEU A 124 -8.84 1.06 -13.74
CA LEU A 124 -8.45 0.50 -12.45
C LEU A 124 -9.53 0.76 -11.40
N THR A 125 -10.03 -0.31 -10.79
CA THR A 125 -11.03 -0.24 -9.72
C THR A 125 -10.58 -0.98 -8.46
N TRP A 126 -11.19 -0.64 -7.34
CA TRP A 126 -11.03 -1.33 -6.06
C TRP A 126 -12.41 -1.69 -5.53
N ASP A 127 -12.67 -2.98 -5.37
CA ASP A 127 -13.87 -3.51 -4.73
C ASP A 127 -13.64 -3.63 -3.22
N GLN A 128 -14.20 -2.70 -2.46
CA GLN A 128 -14.09 -2.63 -1.00
C GLN A 128 -14.86 -3.73 -0.26
N THR A 129 -15.70 -4.49 -0.95
CA THR A 129 -16.45 -5.61 -0.35
C THR A 129 -15.62 -6.89 -0.27
N ARG A 130 -14.48 -6.93 -0.96
CA ARG A 130 -13.57 -8.09 -1.00
C ARG A 130 -12.59 -8.07 0.17
N ASN A 131 -12.11 -9.24 0.55
CA ASN A 131 -11.32 -9.45 1.76
C ASN A 131 -9.80 -9.62 1.53
N GLY A 132 -9.32 -9.35 0.33
CA GLY A 132 -7.91 -9.52 -0.04
C GLY A 132 -6.99 -8.46 0.57
N TYR A 133 -5.68 -8.66 0.36
CA TYR A 133 -4.66 -7.68 0.71
C TYR A 133 -4.79 -6.45 -0.17
N ARG A 134 -4.44 -5.30 0.40
CA ARG A 134 -4.58 -4.00 -0.24
C ARG A 134 -3.64 -2.94 0.33
N LEU A 135 -3.57 -1.82 -0.33
CA LEU A 135 -3.02 -0.59 0.21
C LEU A 135 -4.03 0.08 1.14
N PRO A 136 -3.59 0.88 2.11
CA PRO A 136 -4.49 1.66 2.96
C PRO A 136 -5.12 2.83 2.20
N MET A 137 -6.25 3.30 2.69
CA MET A 137 -6.63 4.70 2.52
C MET A 137 -5.81 5.59 3.44
N ILE A 138 -5.62 6.87 3.09
CA ILE A 138 -4.90 7.83 3.96
C ILE A 138 -5.51 7.90 5.35
N ALA A 139 -6.85 7.87 5.43
CA ALA A 139 -7.55 7.93 6.72
C ALA A 139 -7.21 6.72 7.60
N GLU A 140 -7.21 5.52 7.02
CA GLU A 140 -6.82 4.28 7.72
C GLU A 140 -5.36 4.33 8.16
N TRP A 141 -4.48 4.73 7.24
CA TRP A 141 -3.06 4.82 7.53
C TRP A 141 -2.78 5.78 8.70
N LYS A 142 -3.41 6.97 8.69
CA LYS A 142 -3.25 7.97 9.76
C LYS A 142 -3.81 7.47 11.10
N TYR A 143 -4.98 6.83 11.09
CA TYR A 143 -5.55 6.22 12.29
C TYR A 143 -4.59 5.18 12.88
N CYS A 144 -4.00 4.34 12.03
CA CYS A 144 -2.99 3.38 12.45
C CYS A 144 -1.73 4.04 12.99
N ALA A 145 -1.26 5.13 12.35
CA ALA A 145 -0.07 5.85 12.76
C ALA A 145 -0.28 6.62 14.08
N ASP A 146 -1.46 7.15 14.33
CA ASP A 146 -1.79 7.79 15.61
C ASP A 146 -1.81 6.77 16.76
N GLY A 147 -2.19 5.51 16.51
CA GLY A 147 -2.02 4.42 17.49
C GLY A 147 -2.81 4.58 18.78
N ASP A 148 -3.93 5.32 18.77
CA ASP A 148 -4.70 5.79 19.93
C ASP A 148 -3.87 6.67 20.89
N GLU A 149 -2.92 7.41 20.35
CA GLU A 149 -1.98 8.28 21.08
C GLU A 149 -1.94 9.68 20.44
N GLU A 150 -1.62 10.72 21.25
CA GLU A 150 -1.60 12.13 20.79
C GLU A 150 -0.17 12.64 20.55
N TYR A 151 0.70 11.81 19.95
CA TYR A 151 2.08 12.20 19.64
C TYR A 151 2.23 12.81 18.24
N LEU A 152 3.30 13.57 18.05
CA LEU A 152 3.65 14.14 16.74
C LEU A 152 4.06 13.06 15.74
N TYR A 153 4.76 12.02 16.22
CA TYR A 153 5.20 10.86 15.46
C TYR A 153 4.50 9.61 16.02
N SER A 154 4.51 8.55 15.26
CA SER A 154 3.87 7.31 15.65
C SER A 154 4.55 6.69 16.88
N GLY A 155 3.95 6.85 18.05
CA GLY A 155 4.41 6.29 19.33
C GLY A 155 5.33 7.19 20.17
N SER A 156 5.67 8.42 19.74
CA SER A 156 6.47 9.35 20.54
C SER A 156 6.48 10.78 19.96
N ASP A 157 6.75 11.80 20.80
CA ASP A 157 7.13 13.15 20.33
C ASP A 157 8.61 13.24 19.94
N LYS A 158 9.39 12.18 20.14
CA LYS A 158 10.81 12.10 19.80
C LYS A 158 11.01 11.12 18.65
N LEU A 159 11.22 11.65 17.44
CA LEU A 159 11.38 10.82 16.24
C LEU A 159 12.53 9.80 16.33
N ASP A 160 13.61 10.14 17.04
CA ASP A 160 14.74 9.22 17.23
C ASP A 160 14.36 7.91 17.92
N GLU A 161 13.30 7.88 18.70
CA GLU A 161 12.84 6.69 19.39
C GLU A 161 12.05 5.75 18.48
N VAL A 162 11.34 6.29 17.49
CA VAL A 162 10.31 5.58 16.71
C VAL A 162 10.59 5.52 15.20
N GLY A 163 11.54 6.30 14.68
CA GLY A 163 11.73 6.42 13.22
C GLY A 163 13.17 6.54 12.75
N TRP A 164 13.37 6.19 11.47
CA TRP A 164 14.61 6.37 10.72
C TRP A 164 14.42 7.50 9.72
N TYR A 165 15.20 8.57 9.81
CA TYR A 165 15.08 9.80 9.02
C TYR A 165 16.47 10.37 8.67
N ASP A 166 16.56 11.51 8.01
CA ASP A 166 17.81 12.08 7.48
C ASP A 166 18.93 12.24 8.50
N LYS A 167 18.61 12.48 9.78
CA LYS A 167 19.62 12.71 10.82
C LYS A 167 20.17 11.45 11.48
N ASN A 168 19.45 10.33 11.42
CA ASN A 168 19.82 9.12 12.15
C ASN A 168 19.93 7.83 11.31
N SER A 169 19.62 7.92 10.00
CA SER A 169 19.54 6.75 9.11
C SER A 169 20.81 6.46 8.31
N ASP A 170 21.82 7.35 8.34
CA ASP A 170 22.96 7.30 7.40
C ASP A 170 22.53 7.30 5.92
N PHE A 171 21.41 7.94 5.60
CA PHE A 171 20.80 8.02 4.27
C PHE A 171 20.54 6.65 3.61
N LYS A 172 20.18 5.64 4.39
CA LYS A 172 19.82 4.29 3.93
C LYS A 172 18.61 3.77 4.69
N THR A 173 17.95 2.74 4.12
CA THR A 173 16.90 1.98 4.81
C THR A 173 17.50 1.12 5.94
N HIS A 174 16.70 0.84 6.95
CA HIS A 174 17.03 -0.02 8.08
C HIS A 174 16.07 -1.20 8.15
N ASN A 175 16.51 -2.29 8.79
CA ASN A 175 15.64 -3.45 9.01
C ASN A 175 14.33 -3.03 9.68
N VAL A 176 13.23 -3.54 9.17
CA VAL A 176 11.91 -3.26 9.71
C VAL A 176 11.79 -3.66 11.19
N GLY A 177 10.99 -2.93 11.96
CA GLY A 177 10.70 -3.25 13.37
C GLY A 177 11.88 -3.08 14.34
N LYS A 178 12.79 -2.11 14.11
CA LYS A 178 13.97 -1.88 14.97
C LYS A 178 13.85 -0.69 15.91
N LYS A 179 12.85 0.15 15.72
CA LYS A 179 12.51 1.26 16.62
C LYS A 179 11.39 0.84 17.59
N LYS A 180 10.88 1.75 18.40
CA LYS A 180 9.72 1.47 19.26
C LYS A 180 8.43 1.48 18.43
N PRO A 181 7.48 0.59 18.73
CA PRO A 181 6.15 0.62 18.11
C PRO A 181 5.28 1.72 18.75
N ASN A 182 4.16 2.04 18.08
CA ASN A 182 3.08 2.84 18.65
C ASN A 182 2.12 2.01 19.52
N GLY A 183 1.05 2.64 20.01
CA GLY A 183 0.05 2.02 20.88
C GLY A 183 -0.70 0.82 20.28
N PHE A 184 -0.76 0.72 18.94
CA PHE A 184 -1.29 -0.46 18.25
C PHE A 184 -0.24 -1.53 17.97
N GLY A 185 1.00 -1.35 18.40
CA GLY A 185 2.09 -2.28 18.15
C GLY A 185 2.68 -2.19 16.74
N LEU A 186 2.45 -1.10 16.01
CA LEU A 186 2.94 -0.87 14.67
C LEU A 186 4.29 -0.15 14.68
N TYR A 187 5.23 -0.66 13.89
CA TYR A 187 6.58 -0.12 13.75
C TYR A 187 6.74 0.68 12.47
N ASP A 188 7.71 1.58 12.46
CA ASP A 188 8.18 2.31 11.27
C ASP A 188 7.10 3.17 10.57
N MET A 189 5.99 3.49 11.27
CA MET A 189 4.96 4.41 10.76
C MET A 189 5.48 5.85 10.66
N SER A 190 6.69 6.15 11.16
CA SER A 190 7.39 7.43 11.04
C SER A 190 8.81 7.19 10.58
N GLY A 191 9.12 7.44 9.30
CA GLY A 191 10.44 7.27 8.70
C GLY A 191 10.61 5.97 7.93
N ASN A 192 11.83 5.46 7.81
CA ASN A 192 12.28 4.33 7.02
C ASN A 192 11.93 4.45 5.53
N VAL A 193 10.72 4.04 5.09
CA VAL A 193 10.22 4.34 3.74
C VAL A 193 8.82 4.95 3.78
N TRP A 194 8.53 5.82 2.82
CA TRP A 194 7.16 6.23 2.54
C TRP A 194 6.33 5.00 2.16
N GLU A 195 5.06 4.98 2.52
CA GLU A 195 4.13 3.89 2.24
C GLU A 195 3.03 4.34 1.29
N TRP A 196 2.90 3.68 0.12
CA TRP A 196 1.85 3.95 -0.84
C TRP A 196 0.46 3.81 -0.22
N CYS A 197 -0.43 4.78 -0.54
CA CYS A 197 -1.84 4.77 -0.22
C CYS A 197 -2.69 4.73 -1.49
N TRP A 198 -3.90 4.19 -1.38
CA TRP A 198 -4.81 4.08 -2.53
C TRP A 198 -5.29 5.44 -3.05
N ASP A 199 -5.45 6.42 -2.16
CA ASP A 199 -6.05 7.72 -2.51
C ASP A 199 -5.27 8.44 -3.60
N ASN A 200 -6.01 9.13 -4.47
CA ASN A 200 -5.44 10.05 -5.44
C ASN A 200 -5.42 11.47 -4.88
N ASN A 201 -4.48 12.28 -5.33
CA ASN A 201 -4.41 13.69 -4.94
C ASN A 201 -5.25 14.56 -5.87
N PRO A 202 -6.42 15.06 -5.43
CA PRO A 202 -7.35 15.80 -6.29
C PRO A 202 -6.83 17.18 -6.72
N LYS A 203 -5.73 17.67 -6.14
CA LYS A 203 -5.10 18.93 -6.54
C LYS A 203 -4.33 18.82 -7.86
N PHE A 204 -4.02 17.60 -8.28
CA PHE A 204 -3.36 17.32 -9.53
C PHE A 204 -4.37 16.68 -10.48
N THR A 205 -4.51 17.23 -11.67
CA THR A 205 -5.48 16.79 -12.67
C THR A 205 -5.19 15.42 -13.24
N HIS A 206 -4.07 14.78 -12.87
CA HIS A 206 -3.63 13.49 -13.38
C HIS A 206 -2.88 12.69 -12.31
N ASP A 207 -3.31 11.48 -12.08
CA ASP A 207 -2.58 10.28 -11.72
C ASP A 207 -1.44 10.46 -10.71
N VAL A 208 -1.73 11.10 -9.59
CA VAL A 208 -0.80 11.20 -8.49
C VAL A 208 -1.39 10.45 -7.32
N ARG A 209 -0.66 9.48 -6.79
CA ARG A 209 -1.05 8.71 -5.62
C ARG A 209 -0.35 9.23 -4.38
N TYR A 210 -1.04 9.19 -3.26
CA TYR A 210 -0.47 9.56 -1.99
C TYR A 210 0.44 8.48 -1.41
N TYR A 211 1.37 8.92 -0.57
CA TYR A 211 2.12 8.10 0.36
C TYR A 211 2.34 8.83 1.68
N CYS A 212 2.47 8.08 2.77
CA CYS A 212 2.51 8.55 4.14
C CYS A 212 3.77 8.07 4.86
N GLY A 213 4.11 8.66 6.02
CA GLY A 213 5.10 8.18 6.97
C GLY A 213 6.47 8.87 6.94
N GLY A 214 6.86 9.49 5.87
CA GLY A 214 8.25 9.96 5.73
C GLY A 214 9.19 8.83 5.31
N SER A 215 10.49 9.07 5.36
CA SER A 215 11.47 8.07 4.98
C SER A 215 12.85 8.36 5.56
N TYR A 216 13.78 7.42 5.40
CA TYR A 216 15.19 7.51 5.81
C TYR A 216 15.93 8.76 5.33
N LYS A 217 15.45 9.43 4.30
CA LYS A 217 16.09 10.64 3.72
C LYS A 217 15.25 11.90 3.83
N THR A 218 14.11 11.84 4.51
CA THR A 218 13.25 13.02 4.72
C THR A 218 13.53 13.68 6.06
N THR A 219 13.18 14.94 6.13
CA THR A 219 13.35 15.73 7.37
C THR A 219 12.37 15.25 8.44
N GLU A 220 12.70 15.53 9.68
CA GLU A 220 11.87 15.26 10.85
C GLU A 220 10.41 15.70 10.66
N LYS A 221 10.18 16.92 10.16
CA LYS A 221 8.85 17.46 9.90
C LYS A 221 8.02 16.57 8.94
N GLN A 222 8.67 15.92 7.99
CA GLN A 222 8.00 15.09 6.98
C GLN A 222 7.61 13.69 7.51
N CYS A 223 8.15 13.29 8.67
CA CYS A 223 7.83 12.02 9.32
C CYS A 223 6.66 12.11 10.32
N ALA A 224 6.07 13.30 10.51
CA ALA A 224 4.90 13.45 11.38
C ALA A 224 3.66 12.72 10.79
N THR A 225 2.86 12.08 11.65
CA THR A 225 1.74 11.19 11.26
C THR A 225 0.70 11.87 10.36
N LYS A 226 0.54 13.18 10.48
CA LYS A 226 -0.44 13.98 9.70
C LYS A 226 0.06 14.43 8.33
N ILE A 227 1.34 14.26 8.04
CA ILE A 227 1.94 14.70 6.78
C ILE A 227 1.79 13.62 5.71
N THR A 228 1.44 14.04 4.52
CA THR A 228 1.38 13.21 3.31
C THR A 228 2.24 13.81 2.22
N SER A 229 2.69 12.97 1.32
CA SER A 229 3.28 13.40 0.06
C SER A 229 2.63 12.62 -1.08
N SER A 230 3.02 12.89 -2.33
CA SER A 230 2.42 12.22 -3.47
C SER A 230 3.39 12.11 -4.64
N GLY A 231 3.16 11.14 -5.52
CA GLY A 231 4.00 10.90 -6.68
C GLY A 231 3.24 10.22 -7.81
N LYS A 232 3.91 10.13 -8.95
CA LYS A 232 3.37 9.46 -10.12
C LYS A 232 3.29 7.95 -9.89
N PRO A 233 2.14 7.30 -10.15
CA PRO A 233 1.93 5.89 -9.82
C PRO A 233 2.83 4.93 -10.60
N GLU A 234 3.28 5.30 -11.79
CA GLU A 234 4.21 4.50 -12.59
C GLU A 234 5.68 4.56 -12.13
N LYS A 235 5.98 5.38 -11.10
CA LYS A 235 7.36 5.58 -10.66
C LYS A 235 7.55 5.11 -9.23
N GLY A 236 8.34 4.06 -9.06
CA GLY A 236 8.95 3.72 -7.80
C GLY A 236 10.09 4.65 -7.41
N ALA A 237 10.45 4.67 -6.15
CA ALA A 237 11.63 5.38 -5.65
C ALA A 237 12.27 4.63 -4.48
N PRO A 238 13.61 4.77 -4.28
CA PRO A 238 14.34 4.01 -3.24
C PRO A 238 13.94 4.33 -1.80
N ASN A 239 12.96 5.15 -1.60
CA ASN A 239 12.41 5.55 -0.32
C ASN A 239 10.90 5.46 -0.26
N ILE A 240 10.28 4.70 -1.19
CA ILE A 240 8.84 4.44 -1.20
C ILE A 240 8.64 2.93 -1.28
N GLY A 241 7.88 2.40 -0.34
CA GLY A 241 7.50 1.01 -0.22
C GLY A 241 6.01 0.87 0.10
N ILE A 242 5.66 -0.21 0.79
CA ILE A 242 4.27 -0.53 1.14
C ILE A 242 4.16 -1.20 2.51
N ARG A 243 2.97 -1.06 3.08
CA ARG A 243 2.45 -1.87 4.19
C ARG A 243 1.17 -2.53 3.75
N LEU A 244 0.99 -3.82 4.06
CA LEU A 244 -0.23 -4.53 3.72
C LEU A 244 -1.35 -4.16 4.70
N PHE A 245 -2.51 -3.90 4.12
CA PHE A 245 -3.79 -3.86 4.81
C PHE A 245 -4.69 -4.96 4.26
N ARG A 246 -5.72 -5.34 5.00
CA ARG A 246 -6.73 -6.30 4.56
C ARG A 246 -8.04 -6.04 5.26
N SER A 247 -9.13 -5.89 4.53
CA SER A 247 -10.46 -5.76 5.14
C SER A 247 -10.89 -7.11 5.72
N THR A 248 -11.21 -7.17 7.01
CA THR A 248 -11.66 -8.39 7.68
C THR A 248 -13.18 -8.47 7.76
N VAL A 249 -13.84 -7.29 7.76
CA VAL A 249 -15.28 -7.15 7.61
C VAL A 249 -15.51 -6.03 6.59
N PRO A 250 -16.27 -6.26 5.52
CA PRO A 250 -16.58 -5.22 4.55
C PRO A 250 -17.21 -4.00 5.23
N PRO A 251 -16.94 -2.78 4.75
CA PRO A 251 -17.61 -1.59 5.25
C PRO A 251 -19.11 -1.78 5.18
N GLN A 252 -19.82 -1.58 6.30
CA GLN A 252 -21.28 -1.57 6.28
C GLN A 252 -21.73 -0.34 5.46
N PRO A 253 -22.75 -0.48 4.59
CA PRO A 253 -23.28 0.68 3.91
C PRO A 253 -23.69 1.73 4.95
N GLU A 254 -23.26 2.98 4.74
CA GLU A 254 -23.63 4.08 5.63
C GLU A 254 -25.14 4.04 5.88
N LYS A 255 -25.55 3.95 7.15
CA LYS A 255 -26.96 4.08 7.50
C LYS A 255 -27.41 5.43 6.93
N PRO A 256 -28.55 5.48 6.20
CA PRO A 256 -29.07 6.73 5.71
C PRO A 256 -29.14 7.72 6.87
N VAL A 257 -28.47 8.86 6.72
CA VAL A 257 -28.54 9.94 7.72
C VAL A 257 -30.03 10.29 7.85
N GLU A 258 -30.64 9.91 8.98
CA GLU A 258 -31.99 10.32 9.27
C GLU A 258 -32.04 11.84 9.19
N LYS A 259 -32.75 12.37 8.19
CA LYS A 259 -32.99 13.82 8.11
C LYS A 259 -33.60 14.25 9.43
N PRO A 260 -33.07 15.29 10.10
CA PRO A 260 -33.63 15.75 11.37
C PRO A 260 -35.14 15.99 11.18
N LYS A 261 -35.94 15.30 12.00
CA LYS A 261 -37.41 15.46 12.02
C LYS A 261 -37.70 16.95 12.13
N GLN A 262 -38.34 17.52 11.11
CA GLN A 262 -38.76 18.90 11.16
C GLN A 262 -39.69 19.07 12.38
N LYS A 263 -39.29 19.97 13.28
CA LYS A 263 -40.18 20.34 14.39
C LYS A 263 -41.51 20.85 13.83
N PRO A 264 -42.65 20.41 14.38
CA PRO A 264 -43.93 20.89 13.91
C PRO A 264 -43.98 22.42 14.04
N LYS A 265 -44.42 23.11 12.98
CA LYS A 265 -44.67 24.54 13.03
C LYS A 265 -45.78 24.79 14.07
N MET A 266 -45.44 25.49 15.15
CA MET A 266 -46.47 26.02 16.04
C MET A 266 -47.31 27.04 15.25
N THR A 267 -48.55 26.71 14.99
CA THR A 267 -49.59 27.68 14.58
C THR A 267 -50.00 28.45 15.82
N VAL A 268 -49.61 29.71 15.90
CA VAL A 268 -50.17 30.65 16.89
C VAL A 268 -51.52 31.11 16.35
N ASN A 269 -52.61 30.79 17.08
CA ASN A 269 -53.92 31.38 16.89
C ASN A 269 -53.97 32.75 17.56
#